data_23d71b684605b4c3feb8943d58c0e243
#
_entry.id   23d71b684605b4c3feb8943d58c0e243
#
_cell.length_a   1.000
_cell.length_b   1.000
_cell.length_c   1.000
_cell.angle_alpha   90.00
_cell.angle_beta   90.00
_cell.angle_gamma   90.00
#
_symmetry.space_group_name_H-M   'P 1'
#
loop_
_entity.id
_entity.type
_entity.pdbx_description
1 polymer ?
#
loop_
_entity_poly.entity_id
_entity_poly.type
_entity_poly.pdbx_seq_one_letter_code
_entity_poly.pdbx_strand_id
1 'polypeptide(L)'
;FMILLKDVVIRPNWSERFSLVADRVAVSEGNAGRIVTLSISGVWVQNPDTRLHVEGGFPLTGARHTANDSLKIGVVGVPHRLFREQNSVVGHKQTIGAFYVPTDVENITVKSLPFTVYADGNARDVKNVTLVNHDGVLLAGPVDASYAPEWNKAFFRFNDRVTLPKGGSQLYFRADIGRDFANGGTIVVAINPAEWTELRGENSGFETASGGSLTIV
;
A
#
# COMPACT_ATOMS: atom_id res chain seq x y z
N PHE A 1 -33.00 6.64 6.83
CA PHE A 1 -32.17 7.80 7.22
C PHE A 1 -32.30 8.88 6.17
N MET A 2 -32.24 10.14 6.58
CA MET A 2 -32.15 11.29 5.67
C MET A 2 -30.78 11.94 5.89
N ILE A 3 -30.06 12.17 4.82
CA ILE A 3 -28.76 12.86 4.84
C ILE A 3 -28.97 14.22 4.17
N LEU A 4 -28.73 15.30 4.91
CA LEU A 4 -28.80 16.65 4.40
C LEU A 4 -27.41 17.05 3.89
N LEU A 5 -27.32 17.27 2.58
CA LEU A 5 -26.13 17.82 1.95
C LEU A 5 -26.22 19.35 2.01
N LYS A 6 -25.23 19.99 2.63
CA LYS A 6 -25.14 21.46 2.72
C LYS A 6 -24.15 21.95 1.67
N ASP A 7 -24.45 23.12 1.10
CA ASP A 7 -23.56 23.85 0.19
C ASP A 7 -23.13 23.09 -1.07
N VAL A 8 -23.95 22.13 -1.51
CA VAL A 8 -23.73 21.41 -2.76
C VAL A 8 -24.37 22.18 -3.90
N VAL A 9 -23.54 22.62 -4.82
CA VAL A 9 -23.98 23.35 -6.03
C VAL A 9 -23.56 22.55 -7.27
N ILE A 10 -24.54 22.05 -8.01
CA ILE A 10 -24.31 21.39 -9.30
C ILE A 10 -24.59 22.41 -10.39
N ARG A 11 -23.56 22.77 -11.16
CA ARG A 11 -23.68 23.73 -12.25
C ARG A 11 -24.31 23.11 -13.50
N PRO A 12 -24.97 23.88 -14.37
CA PRO A 12 -25.46 23.34 -15.63
C PRO A 12 -24.38 22.64 -16.45
N ASN A 13 -24.70 21.50 -17.03
CA ASN A 13 -23.77 20.63 -17.79
C ASN A 13 -22.60 20.04 -16.99
N TRP A 14 -22.66 20.06 -15.68
CA TRP A 14 -21.69 19.41 -14.79
C TRP A 14 -22.32 18.21 -14.09
N SER A 15 -21.49 17.24 -13.75
CA SER A 15 -21.89 16.08 -12.93
C SER A 15 -21.01 16.02 -11.68
N GLU A 16 -21.67 15.71 -10.57
CA GLU A 16 -20.98 15.47 -9.29
C GLU A 16 -21.16 14.00 -8.88
N ARG A 17 -20.09 13.42 -8.35
CA ARG A 17 -20.10 12.05 -7.85
C ARG A 17 -20.21 12.06 -6.33
N PHE A 18 -21.22 11.38 -5.84
CA PHE A 18 -21.41 11.17 -4.41
C PHE A 18 -21.12 9.71 -4.07
N SER A 19 -20.42 9.49 -2.96
CA SER A 19 -20.20 8.16 -2.39
C SER A 19 -20.92 8.07 -1.06
N LEU A 20 -21.76 7.06 -0.91
CA LEU A 20 -22.40 6.75 0.38
C LEU A 20 -21.48 5.81 1.13
N VAL A 21 -20.96 6.29 2.26
CA VAL A 21 -20.03 5.53 3.12
C VAL A 21 -20.68 5.36 4.49
N ALA A 22 -20.50 4.21 5.09
CA ALA A 22 -20.98 3.92 6.43
C ALA A 22 -19.92 3.12 7.21
N ASP A 23 -19.77 3.46 8.48
CA ASP A 23 -18.98 2.65 9.40
C ASP A 23 -19.74 1.36 9.74
N ARG A 24 -19.01 0.25 9.75
CA ARG A 24 -19.54 -1.03 10.14
C ARG A 24 -19.17 -1.34 11.58
N VAL A 25 -20.15 -1.67 12.40
CA VAL A 25 -19.89 -2.23 13.73
C VAL A 25 -19.06 -3.50 13.59
N ALA A 26 -18.14 -3.74 14.53
CA ALA A 26 -17.34 -4.96 14.57
C ALA A 26 -18.23 -6.20 14.43
N VAL A 27 -17.76 -7.18 13.64
CA VAL A 27 -18.51 -8.41 13.43
C VAL A 27 -18.52 -9.19 14.74
N SER A 28 -19.72 -9.49 15.23
CA SER A 28 -19.97 -10.36 16.37
C SER A 28 -20.69 -11.61 15.89
N GLU A 29 -20.73 -12.65 16.71
CA GLU A 29 -21.44 -13.92 16.39
C GLU A 29 -22.89 -13.69 15.91
N GLY A 30 -23.56 -12.66 16.42
CA GLY A 30 -24.92 -12.32 16.02
C GLY A 30 -25.05 -11.61 14.67
N ASN A 31 -23.93 -11.16 14.07
CA ASN A 31 -23.91 -10.41 12.81
C ASN A 31 -23.25 -11.18 11.64
N ALA A 32 -22.65 -12.31 11.92
CA ALA A 32 -22.03 -13.15 10.90
C ALA A 32 -23.07 -13.61 9.88
N GLY A 33 -22.71 -13.54 8.60
CA GLY A 33 -23.59 -13.91 7.48
C GLY A 33 -24.67 -12.89 7.13
N ARG A 34 -24.86 -11.80 7.92
CA ARG A 34 -25.83 -10.77 7.56
C ARG A 34 -25.37 -9.97 6.35
N ILE A 35 -26.34 -9.68 5.50
CA ILE A 35 -26.12 -8.90 4.29
C ILE A 35 -26.59 -7.48 4.52
N VAL A 36 -25.71 -6.52 4.24
CA VAL A 36 -26.05 -5.10 4.23
C VAL A 36 -25.98 -4.58 2.81
N THR A 37 -27.02 -3.86 2.42
CA THR A 37 -27.08 -3.15 1.15
C THR A 37 -27.49 -1.71 1.44
N LEU A 38 -26.71 -0.76 0.97
CA LEU A 38 -27.06 0.65 1.05
C LEU A 38 -27.81 1.03 -0.22
N SER A 39 -28.95 1.69 -0.07
CA SER A 39 -29.77 2.15 -1.18
C SER A 39 -30.20 3.58 -0.98
N ILE A 40 -30.24 4.34 -2.06
CA ILE A 40 -30.77 5.70 -2.07
C ILE A 40 -32.20 5.61 -2.58
N SER A 41 -33.17 5.86 -1.69
CA SER A 41 -34.59 5.74 -2.03
C SER A 41 -35.15 6.94 -2.80
N GLY A 42 -34.45 8.06 -2.72
CA GLY A 42 -34.83 9.29 -3.44
C GLY A 42 -33.88 10.43 -3.13
N VAL A 43 -33.93 11.46 -3.93
CA VAL A 43 -33.23 12.74 -3.74
C VAL A 43 -34.24 13.84 -3.78
N TRP A 44 -34.18 14.75 -2.82
CA TRP A 44 -35.04 15.91 -2.75
C TRP A 44 -34.18 17.18 -2.78
N VAL A 45 -34.63 18.15 -3.54
CA VAL A 45 -33.95 19.45 -3.61
C VAL A 45 -34.72 20.44 -2.75
N GLN A 46 -34.01 21.08 -1.83
CA GLN A 46 -34.57 22.01 -0.88
C GLN A 46 -34.45 23.45 -1.40
N ASN A 47 -35.08 23.75 -2.51
CA ASN A 47 -35.18 25.13 -3.02
C ASN A 47 -36.60 25.39 -3.52
N PRO A 48 -37.42 26.20 -2.80
CA PRO A 48 -38.81 26.45 -3.16
C PRO A 48 -38.99 27.28 -4.44
N ASP A 49 -37.96 27.99 -4.89
CA ASP A 49 -38.07 28.93 -6.03
C ASP A 49 -37.74 28.30 -7.38
N THR A 50 -37.28 27.07 -7.42
CA THR A 50 -36.93 26.36 -8.65
C THR A 50 -37.82 25.14 -8.84
N ARG A 51 -38.51 25.08 -10.00
CA ARG A 51 -39.19 23.84 -10.46
C ARG A 51 -38.15 22.83 -10.92
N LEU A 52 -37.41 22.26 -9.98
CA LEU A 52 -36.47 21.21 -10.28
C LEU A 52 -37.21 19.87 -10.33
N HIS A 53 -37.09 19.22 -11.46
CA HIS A 53 -37.55 17.85 -11.63
C HIS A 53 -36.37 16.89 -11.40
N VAL A 54 -36.52 15.96 -10.48
CA VAL A 54 -35.49 14.93 -10.22
C VAL A 54 -35.90 13.69 -11.02
N GLU A 55 -35.09 13.36 -12.02
CA GLU A 55 -35.26 12.14 -12.81
C GLU A 55 -34.28 11.07 -12.33
N GLY A 56 -34.75 9.83 -12.24
CA GLY A 56 -33.91 8.69 -11.89
C GLY A 56 -34.72 7.45 -11.53
N GLY A 57 -34.14 6.29 -11.75
CA GLY A 57 -34.70 5.01 -11.33
C GLY A 57 -34.40 4.74 -9.85
N PHE A 58 -35.20 5.26 -8.92
CA PHE A 58 -35.07 4.96 -7.50
C PHE A 58 -35.87 3.71 -7.10
N PRO A 59 -35.37 2.90 -6.13
CA PRO A 59 -34.12 3.11 -5.35
C PRO A 59 -32.86 2.76 -6.14
N LEU A 60 -31.81 3.57 -5.99
CA LEU A 60 -30.47 3.23 -6.45
C LEU A 60 -29.84 2.31 -5.42
N THR A 61 -29.65 1.05 -5.77
CA THR A 61 -29.14 0.02 -4.87
C THR A 61 -27.65 -0.22 -5.12
N GLY A 62 -26.85 -0.07 -4.08
CA GLY A 62 -25.43 -0.35 -4.11
C GLY A 62 -25.09 -1.84 -4.03
N ALA A 63 -23.81 -2.14 -3.90
CA ALA A 63 -23.33 -3.51 -3.75
C ALA A 63 -23.82 -4.16 -2.45
N ARG A 64 -23.94 -5.47 -2.48
CA ARG A 64 -24.26 -6.30 -1.30
C ARG A 64 -22.98 -6.57 -0.53
N HIS A 65 -22.96 -6.26 0.76
CA HIS A 65 -21.86 -6.54 1.66
C HIS A 65 -22.29 -7.60 2.69
N THR A 66 -21.62 -8.75 2.66
CA THR A 66 -21.86 -9.79 3.66
C THR A 66 -20.92 -9.61 4.83
N ALA A 67 -21.47 -9.62 6.05
CA ALA A 67 -20.67 -9.65 7.26
C ALA A 67 -20.03 -11.03 7.41
N ASN A 68 -18.72 -11.11 7.38
CA ASN A 68 -17.99 -12.37 7.52
C ASN A 68 -17.00 -12.23 8.69
N ASP A 69 -17.16 -13.06 9.72
CA ASP A 69 -16.33 -13.13 10.92
C ASP A 69 -15.24 -14.21 10.81
N SER A 70 -15.40 -15.14 9.87
CA SER A 70 -14.43 -16.20 9.63
C SER A 70 -13.31 -15.81 8.68
N LEU A 71 -13.54 -14.80 7.82
CA LEU A 71 -12.52 -14.31 6.88
C LEU A 71 -11.64 -13.26 7.55
N LYS A 72 -10.47 -13.67 7.95
CA LYS A 72 -9.42 -12.76 8.43
C LYS A 72 -8.51 -12.42 7.26
N ILE A 73 -8.37 -11.14 6.99
CA ILE A 73 -7.51 -10.62 5.91
C ILE A 73 -6.12 -10.36 6.47
N GLY A 74 -5.09 -10.74 5.72
CA GLY A 74 -3.71 -10.50 6.08
C GLY A 74 -3.39 -9.01 6.22
N VAL A 75 -2.52 -8.68 7.16
CA VAL A 75 -2.09 -7.32 7.45
C VAL A 75 -0.57 -7.24 7.36
N VAL A 76 -0.06 -6.24 6.65
CA VAL A 76 1.34 -5.84 6.67
C VAL A 76 1.48 -4.64 7.60
N GLY A 77 2.25 -4.79 8.66
CA GLY A 77 2.49 -3.72 9.61
C GLY A 77 3.59 -2.75 9.17
N VAL A 78 3.82 -1.74 10.00
CA VAL A 78 4.87 -0.74 9.76
C VAL A 78 6.25 -1.39 9.87
N PRO A 79 7.12 -1.28 8.85
CA PRO A 79 8.46 -1.83 8.92
C PRO A 79 9.32 -1.14 9.97
N HIS A 80 10.13 -1.92 10.65
CA HIS A 80 11.12 -1.41 11.61
C HIS A 80 12.52 -1.65 11.09
N ARG A 81 13.41 -0.66 11.18
CA ARG A 81 14.83 -0.84 10.87
C ARG A 81 15.45 -1.83 11.87
N LEU A 82 16.18 -2.81 11.37
CA LEU A 82 16.89 -3.78 12.23
C LEU A 82 18.15 -3.18 12.87
N PHE A 83 18.77 -2.24 12.18
CA PHE A 83 19.92 -1.48 12.72
C PHE A 83 19.84 -0.03 12.28
N ARG A 84 20.37 0.88 13.09
CA ARG A 84 20.40 2.32 12.80
C ARG A 84 21.53 2.67 11.85
N GLU A 85 22.69 2.12 12.10
CA GLU A 85 23.91 2.34 11.34
C GLU A 85 24.67 1.03 11.20
N GLN A 86 25.28 0.86 10.05
CA GLN A 86 26.15 -0.27 9.75
C GLN A 86 27.29 0.24 8.87
N ASN A 87 28.52 -0.11 9.22
CA ASN A 87 29.65 0.15 8.37
C ASN A 87 29.63 -0.79 7.18
N SER A 88 29.57 -0.23 5.99
CA SER A 88 29.72 -0.96 4.73
C SER A 88 31.01 -0.52 4.05
N VAL A 89 31.63 -1.46 3.36
CA VAL A 89 32.79 -1.17 2.53
C VAL A 89 32.39 -1.12 1.08
N VAL A 90 33.16 -0.42 0.27
CA VAL A 90 33.05 -0.49 -1.20
C VAL A 90 33.24 -1.94 -1.63
N GLY A 91 32.35 -2.46 -2.47
CA GLY A 91 32.41 -3.83 -2.93
C GLY A 91 31.06 -4.40 -3.31
N HIS A 92 31.06 -5.70 -3.60
CA HIS A 92 29.86 -6.41 -4.02
C HIS A 92 29.03 -6.92 -2.85
N LYS A 93 27.71 -6.96 -3.04
CA LYS A 93 26.72 -7.56 -2.11
C LYS A 93 26.78 -7.00 -0.68
N GLN A 94 27.12 -5.73 -0.57
CA GLN A 94 27.13 -5.04 0.73
C GLN A 94 25.70 -4.83 1.22
N THR A 95 25.44 -5.06 2.52
CA THR A 95 24.13 -4.75 3.10
C THR A 95 23.99 -3.23 3.25
N ILE A 96 23.00 -2.64 2.61
CA ILE A 96 22.73 -1.21 2.60
C ILE A 96 21.50 -0.83 3.42
N GLY A 97 20.70 -1.81 3.83
CA GLY A 97 19.54 -1.62 4.70
C GLY A 97 18.95 -2.93 5.13
N ALA A 98 18.34 -2.96 6.30
CA ALA A 98 17.59 -4.11 6.77
C ALA A 98 16.38 -3.69 7.58
N PHE A 99 15.27 -4.41 7.38
CA PHE A 99 13.99 -4.12 7.98
C PHE A 99 13.33 -5.40 8.48
N TYR A 100 12.66 -5.30 9.62
CA TYR A 100 11.64 -6.26 10.00
C TYR A 100 10.29 -5.74 9.50
N VAL A 101 9.59 -6.56 8.75
CA VAL A 101 8.26 -6.28 8.23
C VAL A 101 7.27 -7.18 8.94
N PRO A 102 6.49 -6.65 9.89
CA PRO A 102 5.48 -7.44 10.58
C PRO A 102 4.39 -7.86 9.59
N THR A 103 3.97 -9.13 9.66
CA THR A 103 2.86 -9.65 8.87
C THR A 103 2.00 -10.52 9.78
N ASP A 104 0.71 -10.26 9.81
CA ASP A 104 -0.22 -10.99 10.67
C ASP A 104 -1.30 -11.69 9.86
N VAL A 105 -1.99 -12.63 10.53
CA VAL A 105 -3.11 -13.43 10.03
C VAL A 105 -2.69 -14.50 9.04
N GLU A 106 -2.07 -14.14 7.91
CA GLU A 106 -1.70 -15.06 6.82
C GLU A 106 -0.43 -14.60 6.11
N ASN A 107 0.13 -15.46 5.27
CA ASN A 107 1.19 -15.05 4.34
C ASN A 107 0.64 -14.07 3.32
N ILE A 108 1.45 -13.08 2.99
CA ILE A 108 1.09 -12.05 2.01
C ILE A 108 2.12 -12.05 0.88
N THR A 109 1.63 -12.20 -0.33
CA THR A 109 2.45 -12.05 -1.54
C THR A 109 2.38 -10.60 -2.02
N VAL A 110 3.54 -10.00 -2.26
CA VAL A 110 3.73 -8.65 -2.83
C VAL A 110 4.32 -8.80 -4.21
N LYS A 111 3.71 -8.21 -5.24
CA LYS A 111 4.20 -8.33 -6.62
C LYS A 111 5.07 -7.16 -7.05
N SER A 112 4.88 -6.00 -6.47
CA SER A 112 5.72 -4.84 -6.76
C SER A 112 6.12 -4.13 -5.47
N LEU A 113 7.43 -4.04 -5.24
CA LEU A 113 8.02 -3.47 -4.05
C LEU A 113 8.95 -2.31 -4.43
N PRO A 114 8.41 -1.08 -4.54
CA PRO A 114 9.22 0.12 -4.74
C PRO A 114 9.96 0.49 -3.45
N PHE A 115 11.15 1.08 -3.62
CA PHE A 115 11.94 1.63 -2.53
C PHE A 115 12.81 2.78 -3.04
N THR A 116 13.26 3.61 -2.12
CA THR A 116 14.13 4.75 -2.42
C THR A 116 15.47 4.57 -1.75
N VAL A 117 16.53 4.90 -2.46
CA VAL A 117 17.89 5.00 -1.92
C VAL A 117 18.30 6.46 -1.89
N TYR A 118 18.72 6.92 -0.72
CA TYR A 118 19.40 8.20 -0.51
C TYR A 118 20.87 7.93 -0.24
N ALA A 119 21.74 8.74 -0.78
CA ALA A 119 23.18 8.59 -0.59
C ALA A 119 23.87 9.94 -0.53
N ASP A 120 24.96 10.06 0.24
CA ASP A 120 25.82 11.24 0.22
C ASP A 120 26.69 11.31 -1.06
N GLY A 121 26.62 10.30 -1.90
CA GLY A 121 27.17 10.21 -3.25
C GLY A 121 26.09 10.13 -4.31
N ASN A 122 26.49 9.71 -5.52
CA ASN A 122 25.53 9.47 -6.58
C ASN A 122 24.71 8.20 -6.29
N ALA A 123 23.45 8.34 -5.98
CA ALA A 123 22.57 7.23 -5.65
C ALA A 123 22.39 6.22 -6.80
N ARG A 124 22.71 6.61 -8.04
CA ARG A 124 22.75 5.68 -9.20
C ARG A 124 23.93 4.73 -9.20
N ASP A 125 24.98 5.01 -8.41
CA ASP A 125 26.15 4.15 -8.31
C ASP A 125 25.96 3.00 -7.33
N VAL A 126 24.81 2.97 -6.64
CA VAL A 126 24.27 1.80 -5.95
C VAL A 126 23.68 0.87 -7.02
N LYS A 127 24.30 -0.27 -7.26
CA LYS A 127 23.98 -1.19 -8.35
C LYS A 127 23.58 -2.58 -7.87
N ASN A 128 22.93 -3.34 -8.74
CA ASN A 128 22.61 -4.73 -8.51
C ASN A 128 21.90 -4.96 -7.16
N VAL A 129 20.94 -4.10 -6.82
CA VAL A 129 20.24 -4.20 -5.55
C VAL A 129 19.42 -5.49 -5.51
N THR A 130 19.64 -6.29 -4.48
CA THR A 130 18.93 -7.54 -4.23
C THR A 130 18.24 -7.50 -2.88
N LEU A 131 17.12 -8.18 -2.78
CA LEU A 131 16.40 -8.43 -1.53
C LEU A 131 16.65 -9.86 -1.09
N VAL A 132 17.14 -10.05 0.12
CA VAL A 132 17.35 -11.38 0.71
C VAL A 132 16.70 -11.47 2.08
N ASN A 133 16.37 -12.69 2.51
CA ASN A 133 15.93 -12.95 3.88
C ASN A 133 17.12 -13.04 4.86
N HIS A 134 16.85 -13.32 6.13
CA HIS A 134 17.88 -13.48 7.17
C HIS A 134 18.83 -14.65 6.90
N ASP A 135 18.41 -15.70 6.20
CA ASP A 135 19.24 -16.83 5.80
C ASP A 135 20.11 -16.54 4.57
N GLY A 136 19.95 -15.33 3.97
CA GLY A 136 20.64 -14.94 2.76
C GLY A 136 20.01 -15.48 1.47
N VAL A 137 18.82 -16.06 1.53
CA VAL A 137 18.08 -16.54 0.36
C VAL A 137 17.58 -15.35 -0.44
N LEU A 138 17.82 -15.37 -1.74
CA LEU A 138 17.36 -14.33 -2.66
C LEU A 138 15.83 -14.35 -2.77
N LEU A 139 15.20 -13.22 -2.50
CA LEU A 139 13.76 -13.00 -2.62
C LEU A 139 13.41 -12.22 -3.89
N ALA A 140 14.22 -11.23 -4.25
CA ALA A 140 14.00 -10.39 -5.42
C ALA A 140 15.28 -9.74 -5.95
N GLY A 141 15.27 -9.33 -7.22
CA GLY A 141 16.38 -8.66 -7.88
C GLY A 141 17.35 -9.62 -8.59
N PRO A 142 18.51 -9.12 -9.12
CA PRO A 142 19.02 -7.75 -8.91
C PRO A 142 18.27 -6.69 -9.71
N VAL A 143 18.23 -5.47 -9.18
CA VAL A 143 17.70 -4.29 -9.88
C VAL A 143 18.62 -3.09 -9.74
N ASP A 144 18.60 -2.23 -10.75
CA ASP A 144 19.25 -0.93 -10.78
C ASP A 144 18.20 0.19 -10.63
N ALA A 145 18.66 1.42 -10.43
CA ALA A 145 17.79 2.58 -10.33
C ALA A 145 16.92 2.74 -11.58
N SER A 146 15.62 2.73 -11.42
CA SER A 146 14.65 2.98 -12.49
C SER A 146 14.54 4.47 -12.84
N TYR A 147 14.71 5.32 -11.84
CA TYR A 147 14.65 6.78 -11.96
C TYR A 147 15.44 7.46 -10.85
N ALA A 148 16.15 8.54 -11.17
CA ALA A 148 16.86 9.36 -10.19
C ALA A 148 16.62 10.84 -10.49
N PRO A 149 15.70 11.50 -9.76
CA PRO A 149 15.38 12.91 -9.95
C PRO A 149 16.51 13.83 -9.49
N GLU A 150 17.27 13.38 -8.50
CA GLU A 150 18.34 14.09 -7.87
C GLU A 150 19.61 13.22 -7.81
N TRP A 151 20.75 13.83 -7.70
CA TRP A 151 22.02 13.11 -7.66
C TRP A 151 22.13 12.16 -6.47
N ASN A 152 21.63 12.59 -5.32
CA ASN A 152 21.67 11.86 -4.05
C ASN A 152 20.42 11.00 -3.76
N LYS A 153 19.49 10.89 -4.73
CA LYS A 153 18.23 10.16 -4.56
C LYS A 153 17.89 9.36 -5.80
N ALA A 154 17.65 8.09 -5.63
CA ALA A 154 17.24 7.19 -6.71
C ALA A 154 16.08 6.28 -6.27
N PHE A 155 15.18 6.01 -7.22
CA PHE A 155 14.07 5.09 -7.05
C PHE A 155 14.38 3.75 -7.68
N PHE A 156 14.05 2.70 -6.96
CA PHE A 156 14.21 1.32 -7.36
C PHE A 156 12.87 0.59 -7.23
N ARG A 157 12.73 -0.52 -7.94
CA ARG A 157 11.53 -1.36 -7.82
C ARG A 157 11.88 -2.81 -8.09
N PHE A 158 11.51 -3.68 -7.15
CA PHE A 158 11.43 -5.10 -7.43
C PHE A 158 10.07 -5.41 -8.05
N ASN A 159 10.08 -6.15 -9.14
CA ASN A 159 8.87 -6.67 -9.81
C ASN A 159 8.74 -8.18 -9.62
N ASP A 160 9.60 -8.75 -8.81
CA ASP A 160 9.53 -10.15 -8.41
C ASP A 160 8.42 -10.34 -7.37
N ARG A 161 7.81 -11.50 -7.40
CA ARG A 161 6.82 -11.88 -6.40
C ARG A 161 7.54 -12.27 -5.10
N VAL A 162 7.34 -11.48 -4.06
CA VAL A 162 7.91 -11.69 -2.73
C VAL A 162 6.82 -12.16 -1.77
N THR A 163 7.00 -13.30 -1.14
CA THR A 163 6.09 -13.77 -0.09
C THR A 163 6.63 -13.36 1.28
N LEU A 164 5.80 -12.63 2.02
CA LEU A 164 6.01 -12.27 3.42
C LEU A 164 5.25 -13.29 4.28
N PRO A 165 5.95 -14.15 5.04
CA PRO A 165 5.30 -15.14 5.88
C PRO A 165 4.57 -14.50 7.05
N LYS A 166 3.49 -15.15 7.51
CA LYS A 166 2.83 -14.82 8.76
C LYS A 166 3.84 -14.83 9.91
N GLY A 167 3.77 -13.83 10.79
CA GLY A 167 4.71 -13.62 11.88
C GLY A 167 5.80 -12.60 11.53
N GLY A 168 5.89 -12.19 10.27
CA GLY A 168 6.82 -11.17 9.79
C GLY A 168 8.10 -11.72 9.18
N SER A 169 8.84 -10.85 8.55
CA SER A 169 10.07 -11.14 7.81
C SER A 169 11.18 -10.15 8.10
N GLN A 170 12.38 -10.64 8.17
CA GLN A 170 13.57 -9.81 8.12
C GLN A 170 14.04 -9.72 6.66
N LEU A 171 14.05 -8.53 6.14
CA LEU A 171 14.41 -8.21 4.76
C LEU A 171 15.73 -7.42 4.74
N TYR A 172 16.71 -7.91 4.00
CA TYR A 172 18.00 -7.28 3.83
C TYR A 172 18.18 -6.83 2.39
N PHE A 173 18.47 -5.55 2.23
CA PHE A 173 18.82 -4.96 0.94
C PHE A 173 20.33 -5.05 0.78
N ARG A 174 20.80 -5.75 -0.25
CA ARG A 174 22.22 -5.87 -0.60
C ARG A 174 22.46 -5.24 -1.95
N ALA A 175 23.59 -4.56 -2.09
CA ALA A 175 23.95 -3.87 -3.32
C ALA A 175 25.45 -3.95 -3.57
N ASP A 176 25.83 -3.67 -4.81
CA ASP A 176 27.20 -3.35 -5.18
C ASP A 176 27.40 -1.85 -4.99
N ILE A 177 28.41 -1.50 -4.21
CA ILE A 177 28.81 -0.11 -3.91
C ILE A 177 30.09 0.20 -4.66
N GLY A 178 30.00 1.17 -5.59
CA GLY A 178 31.13 1.62 -6.40
C GLY A 178 32.19 2.37 -5.60
N ARG A 179 33.37 2.54 -6.18
CA ARG A 179 34.50 3.22 -5.55
C ARG A 179 34.33 4.74 -5.43
N ASP A 180 33.30 5.29 -6.08
CA ASP A 180 33.02 6.72 -6.10
C ASP A 180 32.30 7.20 -4.83
N PHE A 181 31.90 6.27 -3.96
CA PHE A 181 31.45 6.60 -2.62
C PHE A 181 32.62 7.00 -1.73
N ALA A 182 32.58 8.24 -1.24
CA ALA A 182 33.60 8.76 -0.33
C ALA A 182 33.63 7.97 0.99
N ASN A 183 34.81 7.83 1.58
CA ASN A 183 34.93 7.31 2.95
C ASN A 183 34.09 8.14 3.93
N GLY A 184 33.21 7.46 4.66
CA GLY A 184 32.26 8.09 5.58
C GLY A 184 30.95 8.54 4.94
N GLY A 185 30.75 8.31 3.64
CA GLY A 185 29.47 8.57 2.98
C GLY A 185 28.38 7.62 3.49
N THR A 186 27.14 8.13 3.55
CA THR A 186 25.98 7.42 4.08
C THR A 186 25.10 6.94 2.93
N ILE A 187 24.59 5.71 3.06
CA ILE A 187 23.52 5.16 2.19
C ILE A 187 22.33 4.83 3.07
N VAL A 188 21.15 5.30 2.68
CA VAL A 188 19.90 5.05 3.40
C VAL A 188 18.87 4.45 2.45
N VAL A 189 18.38 3.28 2.77
CA VAL A 189 17.21 2.69 2.11
C VAL A 189 15.95 3.12 2.84
N ALA A 190 14.96 3.57 2.08
CA ALA A 190 13.63 3.88 2.59
C ALA A 190 12.60 3.00 1.87
N ILE A 191 11.76 2.33 2.65
CA ILE A 191 10.63 1.53 2.17
C ILE A 191 9.34 2.11 2.72
N ASN A 192 8.30 2.09 1.89
CA ASN A 192 6.96 2.50 2.28
C ASN A 192 5.95 1.45 1.82
N PRO A 193 5.40 0.62 2.71
CA PRO A 193 4.43 -0.41 2.33
C PRO A 193 3.16 0.12 1.68
N ALA A 194 2.80 1.39 1.93
CA ALA A 194 1.66 2.02 1.27
C ALA A 194 1.86 2.19 -0.26
N GLU A 195 3.11 2.14 -0.73
CA GLU A 195 3.45 2.20 -2.16
C GLU A 195 3.55 0.82 -2.81
N TRP A 196 3.48 -0.25 -2.01
CA TRP A 196 3.51 -1.61 -2.54
C TRP A 196 2.20 -1.91 -3.25
N THR A 197 2.29 -2.63 -4.34
CA THR A 197 1.11 -2.93 -5.15
C THR A 197 0.90 -4.42 -5.31
N GLU A 198 -0.35 -4.79 -5.60
CA GLU A 198 -0.77 -6.16 -5.82
C GLU A 198 -0.40 -7.07 -4.63
N LEU A 199 -0.78 -6.63 -3.40
CA LEU A 199 -0.67 -7.47 -2.23
C LEU A 199 -1.83 -8.47 -2.22
N ARG A 200 -1.51 -9.73 -2.03
CA ARG A 200 -2.49 -10.82 -1.99
C ARG A 200 -2.29 -11.69 -0.77
N GLY A 201 -3.34 -11.87 0.01
CA GLY A 201 -3.40 -12.86 1.07
C GLY A 201 -3.49 -14.28 0.48
N GLU A 202 -2.66 -15.21 0.95
CA GLU A 202 -2.61 -16.56 0.38
C GLU A 202 -3.83 -17.40 0.74
N ASN A 203 -4.37 -17.23 1.95
CA ASN A 203 -5.53 -17.99 2.41
C ASN A 203 -6.85 -17.28 2.08
N SER A 204 -6.91 -15.97 2.30
CA SER A 204 -8.13 -15.19 2.04
C SER A 204 -8.38 -14.98 0.56
N GLY A 205 -7.32 -15.01 -0.26
CA GLY A 205 -7.38 -14.63 -1.66
C GLY A 205 -7.68 -13.14 -1.89
N PHE A 206 -7.76 -12.35 -0.80
CA PHE A 206 -8.00 -10.92 -0.91
C PHE A 206 -6.80 -10.24 -1.56
N GLU A 207 -7.08 -9.42 -2.56
CA GLU A 207 -6.07 -8.68 -3.31
C GLU A 207 -6.38 -7.19 -3.28
N THR A 208 -5.36 -6.38 -3.01
CA THR A 208 -5.50 -4.93 -3.10
C THR A 208 -5.43 -4.51 -4.55
N ALA A 209 -6.37 -3.71 -5.01
CA ALA A 209 -6.27 -3.08 -6.31
C ALA A 209 -5.06 -2.12 -6.34
N SER A 210 -4.40 -2.02 -7.48
CA SER A 210 -3.32 -1.06 -7.69
C SER A 210 -3.80 0.36 -7.36
N GLY A 211 -3.11 1.04 -6.47
CA GLY A 211 -3.47 2.39 -6.00
C GLY A 211 -4.37 2.43 -4.75
N GLY A 212 -4.68 1.30 -4.16
CA GLY A 212 -5.37 1.24 -2.87
C GLY A 212 -4.44 1.61 -1.72
N SER A 213 -4.80 2.63 -0.95
CA SER A 213 -4.14 2.91 0.32
C SER A 213 -4.43 1.75 1.28
N LEU A 214 -3.40 1.02 1.69
CA LEU A 214 -3.50 0.14 2.83
C LEU A 214 -3.55 1.03 4.08
N THR A 215 -4.73 1.22 4.66
CA THR A 215 -4.81 1.90 5.94
C THR A 215 -4.24 0.96 6.99
N ILE A 216 -3.05 1.28 7.43
CA ILE A 216 -2.42 0.60 8.57
C ILE A 216 -3.11 1.16 9.82
N VAL A 217 -3.85 0.32 10.52
CA VAL A 217 -4.45 0.63 11.83
C VAL A 217 -3.46 0.24 12.92
#